data_ee8f95fab73e6d54f72232693c61f2c6
#
_entry.id   ee8f95fab73e6d54f72232693c61f2c6
#
_cell.length_a   1.000
_cell.length_b   1.000
_cell.length_c   1.000
_cell.angle_alpha   90.00
_cell.angle_beta   90.00
_cell.angle_gamma   90.00
#
_symmetry.space_group_name_H-M   'P 1'
#
loop_
_entity.id
_entity.type
_entity.pdbx_description
1 polymer ?
#
loop_
_entity_poly.entity_id
_entity_poly.type
_entity_poly.pdbx_seq_one_letter_code
_entity_poly.pdbx_strand_id
1 'polypeptide(L)'
;MIGQRCVQQQIKAEIEGRSLARFIILVGDTGSGRKTLAKEIAKWTDAECVIVDKGVDAIREVIEQCYVVSSNILYVLDGDNMSPSAKSSLLKVTEEPPNKARFVLTVADLGQTLNTLTSRARVFRMDNYTDTDIAYFAGTEDVRFSNFCTNKREVDLLKTYGIDEFTDFISLVVDNIADVSGANALKIGNKIAFKGETDKYDLKLLLQAFRIECMFKMQSSTDYQEKAKYIEWESITTKRLSDLRTATINKQSVFDMWVFDIRKASQYADS
;
A
#
# COMPACT_ATOMS: atom_id res chain seq x y z
N MET A 1 -7.90 15.17 8.06
CA MET A 1 -7.39 14.14 7.13
C MET A 1 -8.19 14.19 5.84
N ILE A 2 -7.56 14.01 4.67
CA ILE A 2 -8.22 13.98 3.36
C ILE A 2 -8.56 12.53 3.02
N GLY A 3 -9.68 12.33 2.29
CA GLY A 3 -10.19 11.00 1.99
C GLY A 3 -10.66 10.24 3.24
N GLN A 4 -10.79 8.94 3.14
CA GLN A 4 -11.12 8.05 4.27
C GLN A 4 -12.43 8.42 4.97
N ARG A 5 -13.42 8.91 4.21
CA ARG A 5 -14.65 9.52 4.77
C ARG A 5 -15.48 8.51 5.56
N CYS A 6 -15.70 7.31 5.00
CA CYS A 6 -16.52 6.29 5.66
C CYS A 6 -15.89 5.82 6.96
N VAL A 7 -14.59 5.49 6.96
CA VAL A 7 -13.91 5.03 8.16
C VAL A 7 -13.79 6.12 9.22
N GLN A 8 -13.58 7.40 8.82
CA GLN A 8 -13.61 8.52 9.75
C GLN A 8 -14.95 8.68 10.43
N GLN A 9 -16.06 8.58 9.67
CA GLN A 9 -17.43 8.68 10.22
C GLN A 9 -17.71 7.53 11.20
N GLN A 10 -17.35 6.30 10.87
CA GLN A 10 -17.52 5.14 11.76
C GLN A 10 -16.78 5.34 13.07
N ILE A 11 -15.50 5.75 13.03
CA ILE A 11 -14.70 5.96 14.23
C ILE A 11 -15.27 7.09 15.10
N LYS A 12 -15.66 8.21 14.49
CA LYS A 12 -16.28 9.34 15.21
C LYS A 12 -17.59 8.93 15.88
N ALA A 13 -18.46 8.19 15.21
CA ALA A 13 -19.68 7.68 15.80
C ALA A 13 -19.41 6.76 17.01
N GLU A 14 -18.37 5.90 16.94
CA GLU A 14 -17.98 5.06 18.08
C GLU A 14 -17.39 5.89 19.25
N ILE A 15 -16.68 6.99 18.95
CA ILE A 15 -16.18 7.92 19.98
C ILE A 15 -17.35 8.65 20.67
N GLU A 16 -18.29 9.20 19.89
CA GLU A 16 -19.48 9.89 20.41
C GLU A 16 -20.36 8.95 21.25
N GLY A 17 -20.51 7.70 20.78
CA GLY A 17 -21.21 6.64 21.51
C GLY A 17 -20.42 6.05 22.68
N ARG A 18 -19.19 6.51 22.98
CA ARG A 18 -18.27 5.97 24.00
C ARG A 18 -18.01 4.47 23.86
N SER A 19 -18.10 3.93 22.64
CA SER A 19 -17.96 2.52 22.31
C SER A 19 -16.65 2.18 21.59
N LEU A 20 -15.79 3.17 21.32
CA LEU A 20 -14.52 2.94 20.62
C LEU A 20 -13.65 1.96 21.40
N ALA A 21 -13.31 0.84 20.76
CA ALA A 21 -12.48 -0.20 21.34
C ALA A 21 -11.09 0.30 21.77
N ARG A 22 -10.48 -0.35 22.75
CA ARG A 22 -9.13 -0.03 23.21
C ARG A 22 -8.03 -0.62 22.34
N PHE A 23 -8.36 -1.69 21.60
CA PHE A 23 -7.46 -2.25 20.58
C PHE A 23 -8.12 -2.16 19.20
N ILE A 24 -7.46 -1.44 18.31
CA ILE A 24 -7.93 -1.13 16.97
C ILE A 24 -6.92 -1.66 15.96
N ILE A 25 -7.39 -2.25 14.88
CA ILE A 25 -6.57 -2.57 13.71
C ILE A 25 -7.03 -1.70 12.53
N LEU A 26 -6.10 -0.94 11.95
CA LEU A 26 -6.31 -0.20 10.71
C LEU A 26 -5.69 -0.97 9.55
N VAL A 27 -6.54 -1.43 8.62
CA VAL A 27 -6.15 -2.25 7.48
C VAL A 27 -6.19 -1.43 6.21
N GLY A 28 -5.15 -1.49 5.41
CA GLY A 28 -5.10 -0.83 4.10
C GLY A 28 -3.68 -0.79 3.53
N ASP A 29 -3.56 -0.60 2.25
CA ASP A 29 -2.28 -0.57 1.53
C ASP A 29 -1.31 0.48 2.10
N THR A 30 -0.02 0.29 1.85
CA THR A 30 1.01 1.31 2.17
C THR A 30 0.66 2.61 1.43
N GLY A 31 0.62 3.72 2.18
CA GLY A 31 0.21 5.02 1.62
C GLY A 31 -1.28 5.35 1.80
N SER A 32 -2.13 4.41 2.25
CA SER A 32 -3.56 4.66 2.51
C SER A 32 -3.85 5.62 3.66
N GLY A 33 -2.83 6.05 4.42
CA GLY A 33 -3.00 7.02 5.49
C GLY A 33 -3.30 6.43 6.86
N ARG A 34 -3.08 5.12 7.10
CA ARG A 34 -3.29 4.44 8.39
C ARG A 34 -2.67 5.19 9.59
N LYS A 35 -1.38 5.54 9.48
CA LYS A 35 -0.67 6.29 10.54
C LYS A 35 -1.23 7.71 10.74
N THR A 36 -1.69 8.33 9.66
CA THR A 36 -2.34 9.65 9.72
C THR A 36 -3.69 9.55 10.44
N LEU A 37 -4.49 8.52 10.11
CA LEU A 37 -5.76 8.28 10.77
C LEU A 37 -5.57 7.96 12.27
N ALA A 38 -4.55 7.17 12.62
CA ALA A 38 -4.23 6.91 14.02
C ALA A 38 -3.92 8.20 14.80
N LYS A 39 -3.17 9.15 14.21
CA LYS A 39 -2.92 10.47 14.79
C LYS A 39 -4.22 11.31 14.95
N GLU A 40 -5.13 11.22 13.99
CA GLU A 40 -6.43 11.89 14.11
C GLU A 40 -7.31 11.25 15.20
N ILE A 41 -7.30 9.92 15.34
CA ILE A 41 -7.98 9.23 16.45
C ILE A 41 -7.45 9.72 17.79
N ALA A 42 -6.13 9.86 17.95
CA ALA A 42 -5.54 10.39 19.16
C ALA A 42 -6.08 11.79 19.49
N LYS A 43 -6.13 12.70 18.50
CA LYS A 43 -6.71 14.04 18.67
C LYS A 43 -8.20 13.98 19.06
N TRP A 44 -9.00 13.15 18.40
CA TRP A 44 -10.42 13.05 18.70
C TRP A 44 -10.73 12.43 20.06
N THR A 45 -9.78 11.68 20.63
CA THR A 45 -9.93 11.04 21.94
C THR A 45 -9.17 11.78 23.05
N ASP A 46 -8.64 12.98 22.76
CA ASP A 46 -7.81 13.75 23.68
C ASP A 46 -6.69 12.87 24.31
N ALA A 47 -5.95 12.17 23.45
CA ALA A 47 -4.88 11.27 23.84
C ALA A 47 -3.55 11.72 23.21
N GLU A 48 -2.47 11.53 23.97
CA GLU A 48 -1.12 11.62 23.44
C GLU A 48 -0.87 10.50 22.43
N CYS A 49 -0.28 10.82 21.27
CA CYS A 49 0.01 9.84 20.21
C CYS A 49 1.48 9.43 20.27
N VAL A 50 1.72 8.18 20.64
CA VAL A 50 3.06 7.59 20.71
C VAL A 50 3.24 6.58 19.59
N ILE A 51 4.19 6.83 18.68
CA ILE A 51 4.57 5.87 17.64
C ILE A 51 5.63 4.95 18.24
N VAL A 52 5.33 3.66 18.30
CA VAL A 52 6.19 2.66 18.93
C VAL A 52 7.14 2.06 17.88
N ASP A 53 8.42 1.93 18.26
CA ASP A 53 9.43 1.28 17.42
C ASP A 53 9.14 -0.22 17.23
N LYS A 54 9.68 -0.78 16.13
CA LYS A 54 9.40 -2.16 15.68
C LYS A 54 9.97 -3.25 16.59
N GLY A 55 10.94 -2.90 17.45
CA GLY A 55 11.67 -3.84 18.30
C GLY A 55 10.76 -4.54 19.31
N VAL A 56 11.01 -5.82 19.56
CA VAL A 56 10.28 -6.59 20.59
C VAL A 56 10.41 -5.94 21.96
N ASP A 57 11.58 -5.42 22.26
CA ASP A 57 11.88 -4.79 23.57
C ASP A 57 11.13 -3.47 23.74
N ALA A 58 11.07 -2.62 22.70
CA ALA A 58 10.28 -1.39 22.71
C ALA A 58 8.78 -1.68 22.93
N ILE A 59 8.27 -2.76 22.34
CA ILE A 59 6.87 -3.16 22.53
C ILE A 59 6.62 -3.69 23.94
N ARG A 60 7.55 -4.47 24.51
CA ARG A 60 7.47 -4.92 25.90
C ARG A 60 7.49 -3.77 26.90
N GLU A 61 8.40 -2.82 26.68
CA GLU A 61 8.47 -1.61 27.50
C GLU A 61 7.16 -0.83 27.49
N VAL A 62 6.56 -0.61 26.32
CA VAL A 62 5.25 0.03 26.19
C VAL A 62 4.15 -0.77 26.93
N ILE A 63 4.16 -2.10 26.84
CA ILE A 63 3.20 -2.95 27.55
C ILE A 63 3.36 -2.83 29.07
N GLU A 64 4.58 -2.74 29.59
CA GLU A 64 4.82 -2.55 31.02
C GLU A 64 4.39 -1.16 31.49
N GLN A 65 4.71 -0.12 30.70
CA GLN A 65 4.39 1.26 31.04
C GLN A 65 2.90 1.60 30.94
N CYS A 66 2.16 0.98 30.02
CA CYS A 66 0.77 1.33 29.73
C CYS A 66 -0.19 1.14 30.92
N TYR A 67 0.17 0.34 31.91
CA TYR A 67 -0.65 0.11 33.12
C TYR A 67 -0.47 1.21 34.18
N VAL A 68 0.61 1.98 34.13
CA VAL A 68 0.93 3.00 35.13
C VAL A 68 0.71 4.43 34.63
N VAL A 69 0.32 4.61 33.38
CA VAL A 69 0.07 5.93 32.79
C VAL A 69 -1.14 6.62 33.42
N SER A 70 -1.00 7.91 33.70
CA SER A 70 -2.05 8.75 34.29
C SER A 70 -2.87 9.55 33.25
N SER A 71 -2.32 9.77 32.07
CA SER A 71 -2.95 10.47 30.93
C SER A 71 -3.50 9.48 29.87
N ASN A 72 -4.38 9.96 29.00
CA ASN A 72 -4.81 9.17 27.86
C ASN A 72 -3.70 9.06 26.82
N ILE A 73 -3.31 7.84 26.45
CA ILE A 73 -2.27 7.58 25.45
C ILE A 73 -2.82 6.65 24.37
N LEU A 74 -2.47 6.95 23.11
CA LEU A 74 -2.72 6.10 21.98
C LEU A 74 -1.39 5.64 21.37
N TYR A 75 -1.08 4.36 21.54
CA TYR A 75 0.10 3.73 20.98
C TYR A 75 -0.16 3.26 19.55
N VAL A 76 0.69 3.67 18.61
CA VAL A 76 0.61 3.29 17.19
C VAL A 76 1.72 2.31 16.86
N LEU A 77 1.33 1.11 16.46
CA LEU A 77 2.20 -0.02 16.17
C LEU A 77 2.19 -0.34 14.67
N ASP A 78 3.38 -0.58 14.10
CA ASP A 78 3.54 -0.94 12.69
C ASP A 78 3.56 -2.47 12.52
N GLY A 79 2.38 -3.07 12.34
CA GLY A 79 2.20 -4.52 12.26
C GLY A 79 2.83 -5.17 11.03
N ASP A 80 3.05 -4.41 9.94
CA ASP A 80 3.70 -4.94 8.74
C ASP A 80 5.17 -5.30 9.00
N ASN A 81 5.81 -4.58 9.91
CA ASN A 81 7.23 -4.74 10.23
C ASN A 81 7.48 -5.44 11.58
N MET A 82 6.44 -5.91 12.26
CA MET A 82 6.56 -6.64 13.53
C MET A 82 6.86 -8.12 13.31
N SER A 83 7.78 -8.66 14.11
CA SER A 83 8.01 -10.10 14.18
C SER A 83 6.80 -10.84 14.79
N PRO A 84 6.62 -12.14 14.52
CA PRO A 84 5.59 -12.95 15.19
C PRO A 84 5.67 -12.90 16.72
N SER A 85 6.88 -12.89 17.28
CA SER A 85 7.12 -12.76 18.72
C SER A 85 6.63 -11.43 19.27
N ALA A 86 6.89 -10.32 18.56
CA ALA A 86 6.40 -9.00 18.92
C ALA A 86 4.87 -8.93 18.90
N LYS A 87 4.24 -9.51 17.87
CA LYS A 87 2.77 -9.61 17.77
C LYS A 87 2.19 -10.42 18.93
N SER A 88 2.83 -11.53 19.30
CA SER A 88 2.39 -12.35 20.43
C SER A 88 2.47 -11.62 21.77
N SER A 89 3.42 -10.73 21.96
CA SER A 89 3.53 -9.92 23.18
C SER A 89 2.31 -9.01 23.40
N LEU A 90 1.60 -8.62 22.34
CA LEU A 90 0.40 -7.80 22.44
C LEU A 90 -0.83 -8.55 22.99
N LEU A 91 -0.82 -9.87 22.99
CA LEU A 91 -2.01 -10.68 23.39
C LEU A 91 -2.48 -10.32 24.79
N LYS A 92 -1.56 -10.22 25.75
CA LYS A 92 -1.89 -9.88 27.15
C LYS A 92 -2.61 -8.53 27.26
N VAL A 93 -2.07 -7.49 26.62
CA VAL A 93 -2.62 -6.13 26.70
C VAL A 93 -3.90 -5.96 25.91
N THR A 94 -4.17 -6.85 24.94
CA THR A 94 -5.43 -6.86 24.18
C THR A 94 -6.56 -7.60 24.88
N GLU A 95 -6.23 -8.52 25.79
CA GLU A 95 -7.22 -9.20 26.65
C GLU A 95 -7.67 -8.31 27.80
N GLU A 96 -6.74 -7.64 28.47
CA GLU A 96 -6.98 -6.76 29.62
C GLU A 96 -6.39 -5.36 29.37
N PRO A 97 -7.00 -4.59 28.47
CA PRO A 97 -6.44 -3.30 28.10
C PRO A 97 -6.53 -2.30 29.24
N PRO A 98 -5.45 -1.53 29.52
CA PRO A 98 -5.42 -0.53 30.58
C PRO A 98 -6.43 0.59 30.33
N ASN A 99 -6.93 1.20 31.40
CA ASN A 99 -7.99 2.22 31.31
C ASN A 99 -7.60 3.48 30.53
N LYS A 100 -6.35 3.88 30.54
CA LYS A 100 -5.83 5.11 29.93
C LYS A 100 -5.11 4.88 28.61
N ALA A 101 -4.85 3.62 28.23
CA ALA A 101 -4.15 3.30 26.99
C ALA A 101 -5.10 2.74 25.91
N ARG A 102 -4.85 3.16 24.68
CA ARG A 102 -5.40 2.54 23.46
C ARG A 102 -4.25 2.12 22.57
N PHE A 103 -4.49 1.08 21.78
CA PHE A 103 -3.52 0.55 20.83
C PHE A 103 -4.12 0.55 19.44
N VAL A 104 -3.36 1.08 18.48
CA VAL A 104 -3.69 1.02 17.04
C VAL A 104 -2.61 0.25 16.33
N LEU A 105 -2.95 -0.93 15.83
CA LEU A 105 -2.07 -1.73 14.96
C LEU A 105 -2.38 -1.39 13.50
N THR A 106 -1.37 -0.98 12.74
CA THR A 106 -1.51 -0.71 11.30
C THR A 106 -0.99 -1.89 10.50
N VAL A 107 -1.81 -2.46 9.61
CA VAL A 107 -1.43 -3.61 8.77
C VAL A 107 -1.89 -3.41 7.32
N ALA A 108 -1.10 -3.90 6.37
CA ALA A 108 -1.50 -3.91 4.97
C ALA A 108 -2.55 -4.98 4.71
N ASP A 109 -2.39 -6.15 5.32
CA ASP A 109 -3.28 -7.29 5.19
C ASP A 109 -3.49 -7.98 6.55
N LEU A 110 -4.74 -8.31 6.85
CA LEU A 110 -5.10 -9.07 8.06
C LEU A 110 -4.50 -10.48 8.07
N GLY A 111 -4.32 -11.12 6.92
CA GLY A 111 -3.72 -12.45 6.80
C GLY A 111 -2.30 -12.55 7.38
N GLN A 112 -1.63 -11.41 7.55
CA GLN A 112 -0.30 -11.32 8.18
C GLN A 112 -0.38 -11.08 9.71
N THR A 113 -1.59 -11.00 10.26
CA THR A 113 -1.82 -10.76 11.68
C THR A 113 -2.30 -12.04 12.35
N LEU A 114 -1.97 -12.21 13.63
CA LEU A 114 -2.44 -13.36 14.40
C LEU A 114 -3.98 -13.31 14.53
N ASN A 115 -4.65 -14.41 14.22
CA ASN A 115 -6.11 -14.52 14.35
C ASN A 115 -6.59 -14.18 15.77
N THR A 116 -5.78 -14.49 16.77
CA THR A 116 -6.03 -14.17 18.19
C THR A 116 -6.02 -12.65 18.47
N LEU A 117 -5.23 -11.86 17.76
CA LEU A 117 -5.27 -10.40 17.84
C LEU A 117 -6.49 -9.85 17.07
N THR A 118 -6.75 -10.38 15.87
CA THR A 118 -7.87 -9.93 15.04
C THR A 118 -9.22 -10.14 15.73
N SER A 119 -9.40 -11.26 16.46
CA SER A 119 -10.65 -11.56 17.19
C SER A 119 -10.92 -10.64 18.38
N ARG A 120 -9.90 -9.94 18.89
CA ARG A 120 -9.99 -8.99 20.02
C ARG A 120 -10.00 -7.52 19.58
N ALA A 121 -9.75 -7.28 18.31
CA ALA A 121 -9.62 -5.94 17.78
C ALA A 121 -10.93 -5.43 17.16
N ARG A 122 -11.15 -4.13 17.25
CA ARG A 122 -12.05 -3.43 16.34
C ARG A 122 -11.29 -3.16 15.04
N VAL A 123 -11.69 -3.79 13.95
CA VAL A 123 -11.04 -3.67 12.65
C VAL A 123 -11.73 -2.59 11.82
N PHE A 124 -10.96 -1.62 11.34
CA PHE A 124 -11.38 -0.66 10.34
C PHE A 124 -10.56 -0.82 9.07
N ARG A 125 -11.23 -0.84 7.93
CA ARG A 125 -10.59 -0.89 6.62
C ARG A 125 -10.51 0.51 6.05
N MET A 126 -9.32 0.88 5.57
CA MET A 126 -9.13 2.16 4.90
C MET A 126 -9.93 2.19 3.60
N ASP A 127 -10.55 3.33 3.30
CA ASP A 127 -11.22 3.56 2.03
C ASP A 127 -10.17 3.73 0.91
N ASN A 128 -10.55 3.46 -0.33
CA ASN A 128 -9.76 3.89 -1.48
C ASN A 128 -9.86 5.42 -1.62
N TYR A 129 -8.76 6.05 -2.05
CA TYR A 129 -8.81 7.46 -2.44
C TYR A 129 -9.56 7.61 -3.76
N THR A 130 -10.37 8.66 -3.86
CA THR A 130 -11.06 9.04 -5.10
C THR A 130 -10.12 9.84 -6.01
N ASP A 131 -10.48 9.97 -7.29
CA ASP A 131 -9.71 10.79 -8.24
C ASP A 131 -9.58 12.24 -7.75
N THR A 132 -10.60 12.77 -7.08
CA THR A 132 -10.57 14.11 -6.46
C THR A 132 -9.59 14.18 -5.29
N ASP A 133 -9.46 13.11 -4.49
CA ASP A 133 -8.46 13.06 -3.42
C ASP A 133 -7.04 13.00 -4.01
N ILE A 134 -6.84 12.24 -5.08
CA ILE A 134 -5.55 12.15 -5.80
C ILE A 134 -5.20 13.49 -6.45
N ALA A 135 -6.12 14.14 -7.15
CA ALA A 135 -5.93 15.47 -7.72
C ALA A 135 -5.57 16.51 -6.65
N TYR A 136 -6.22 16.44 -5.48
CA TYR A 136 -5.87 17.30 -4.34
C TYR A 136 -4.42 17.04 -3.87
N PHE A 137 -3.97 15.79 -3.73
CA PHE A 137 -2.60 15.46 -3.36
C PHE A 137 -1.60 15.90 -4.45
N ALA A 138 -2.00 15.77 -5.71
CA ALA A 138 -1.20 16.21 -6.84
C ALA A 138 -1.08 17.75 -6.90
N GLY A 139 -2.09 18.50 -6.45
CA GLY A 139 -2.18 19.93 -6.61
C GLY A 139 -2.41 20.37 -8.07
N THR A 140 -2.95 19.45 -8.89
CA THR A 140 -3.24 19.64 -10.30
C THR A 140 -4.40 18.75 -10.72
N GLU A 141 -5.11 19.12 -11.78
CA GLU A 141 -6.17 18.31 -12.39
C GLU A 141 -5.65 17.37 -13.51
N ASP A 142 -4.32 17.22 -13.63
CA ASP A 142 -3.76 16.26 -14.57
C ASP A 142 -4.20 14.84 -14.25
N VAL A 143 -5.06 14.29 -15.11
CA VAL A 143 -5.71 12.98 -14.94
C VAL A 143 -4.71 11.82 -14.87
N ARG A 144 -3.47 12.00 -15.34
CA ARG A 144 -2.44 10.97 -15.26
C ARG A 144 -2.10 10.61 -13.82
N PHE A 145 -2.21 11.58 -12.87
CA PHE A 145 -2.02 11.27 -11.45
C PHE A 145 -3.10 10.30 -10.93
N SER A 146 -4.37 10.54 -11.25
CA SER A 146 -5.45 9.63 -10.83
C SER A 146 -5.44 8.30 -11.58
N ASN A 147 -4.95 8.27 -12.80
CA ASN A 147 -4.78 7.04 -13.56
C ASN A 147 -3.67 6.15 -12.98
N PHE A 148 -2.52 6.72 -12.61
CA PHE A 148 -1.34 5.95 -12.20
C PHE A 148 -1.26 5.73 -10.68
N CYS A 149 -1.80 6.65 -9.88
CA CYS A 149 -1.63 6.65 -8.43
C CYS A 149 -2.93 6.25 -7.70
N THR A 150 -2.79 5.46 -6.64
CA THR A 150 -3.90 5.06 -5.77
C THR A 150 -3.81 5.70 -4.38
N ASN A 151 -2.74 6.43 -4.08
CA ASN A 151 -2.51 7.02 -2.76
C ASN A 151 -1.48 8.17 -2.82
N LYS A 152 -1.43 8.94 -1.72
CA LYS A 152 -0.54 10.10 -1.61
C LYS A 152 0.95 9.78 -1.82
N ARG A 153 1.44 8.63 -1.33
CA ARG A 153 2.85 8.26 -1.49
C ARG A 153 3.22 8.10 -2.96
N GLU A 154 2.34 7.46 -3.74
CA GLU A 154 2.55 7.27 -5.18
C GLU A 154 2.51 8.61 -5.93
N VAL A 155 1.62 9.53 -5.52
CA VAL A 155 1.60 10.91 -6.05
C VAL A 155 2.92 11.63 -5.76
N ASP A 156 3.43 11.54 -4.53
CA ASP A 156 4.70 12.19 -4.16
C ASP A 156 5.88 11.60 -4.95
N LEU A 157 5.90 10.28 -5.17
CA LEU A 157 6.90 9.63 -6.03
C LEU A 157 6.80 10.10 -7.49
N LEU A 158 5.59 10.11 -8.05
CA LEU A 158 5.37 10.53 -9.44
C LEU A 158 5.76 12.00 -9.67
N LYS A 159 5.52 12.88 -8.68
CA LYS A 159 6.03 14.26 -8.70
C LYS A 159 7.56 14.32 -8.72
N THR A 160 8.22 13.44 -7.96
CA THR A 160 9.69 13.39 -7.91
C THR A 160 10.28 12.90 -9.23
N TYR A 161 9.60 11.97 -9.91
CA TYR A 161 10.04 11.45 -11.21
C TYR A 161 9.81 12.43 -12.37
N GLY A 162 8.85 13.34 -12.24
CA GLY A 162 8.32 14.12 -13.36
C GLY A 162 7.29 13.30 -14.16
N ILE A 163 6.06 13.83 -14.28
CA ILE A 163 4.97 13.06 -14.88
C ILE A 163 5.20 12.78 -16.38
N ASP A 164 5.78 13.71 -17.10
CA ASP A 164 6.07 13.54 -18.53
C ASP A 164 7.19 12.52 -18.74
N GLU A 165 8.29 12.64 -18.01
CA GLU A 165 9.41 11.69 -18.07
C GLU A 165 8.98 10.27 -17.69
N PHE A 166 8.11 10.15 -16.68
CA PHE A 166 7.58 8.84 -16.27
C PHE A 166 6.64 8.26 -17.33
N THR A 167 5.78 9.08 -17.94
CA THR A 167 4.86 8.63 -19.00
C THR A 167 5.64 8.16 -20.23
N ASP A 168 6.67 8.92 -20.65
CA ASP A 168 7.55 8.53 -21.75
C ASP A 168 8.26 7.19 -21.45
N PHE A 169 8.72 7.03 -20.20
CA PHE A 169 9.33 5.78 -19.77
C PHE A 169 8.35 4.61 -19.84
N ILE A 170 7.09 4.78 -19.41
CA ILE A 170 6.07 3.73 -19.49
C ILE A 170 5.78 3.35 -20.93
N SER A 171 5.64 4.32 -21.85
CA SER A 171 5.44 4.06 -23.27
C SER A 171 6.61 3.25 -23.85
N LEU A 172 7.85 3.63 -23.51
CA LEU A 172 9.05 2.88 -23.89
C LEU A 172 9.04 1.45 -23.36
N VAL A 173 8.58 1.25 -22.10
CA VAL A 173 8.46 -0.09 -21.51
C VAL A 173 7.44 -0.93 -22.27
N VAL A 174 6.26 -0.40 -22.56
CA VAL A 174 5.22 -1.12 -23.30
C VAL A 174 5.70 -1.53 -24.70
N ASP A 175 6.41 -0.66 -25.38
CA ASP A 175 6.88 -0.92 -26.76
C ASP A 175 8.04 -1.93 -26.82
N ASN A 176 8.83 -2.08 -25.74
CA ASN A 176 10.09 -2.83 -25.78
C ASN A 176 10.15 -4.04 -24.83
N ILE A 177 9.21 -4.22 -23.90
CA ILE A 177 9.29 -5.26 -22.85
C ILE A 177 9.22 -6.67 -23.43
N ALA A 178 8.54 -6.85 -24.56
CA ALA A 178 8.37 -8.13 -25.23
C ALA A 178 9.55 -8.52 -26.13
N ASP A 179 10.54 -7.61 -26.32
CA ASP A 179 11.68 -7.90 -27.17
C ASP A 179 12.41 -9.18 -26.75
N VAL A 180 12.59 -10.07 -27.73
CA VAL A 180 13.16 -11.42 -27.56
C VAL A 180 14.60 -11.41 -27.08
N SER A 181 15.38 -10.37 -27.42
CA SER A 181 16.81 -10.27 -27.05
C SER A 181 17.05 -10.19 -25.54
N GLY A 182 16.05 -9.78 -24.75
CA GLY A 182 16.20 -9.54 -23.31
C GLY A 182 17.03 -8.33 -22.94
N ALA A 183 17.73 -7.72 -23.88
CA ALA A 183 18.59 -6.54 -23.64
C ALA A 183 17.77 -5.35 -23.14
N ASN A 184 16.57 -5.14 -23.68
CA ASN A 184 15.67 -4.08 -23.26
C ASN A 184 15.09 -4.34 -21.87
N ALA A 185 14.76 -5.57 -21.53
CA ALA A 185 14.32 -5.95 -20.19
C ALA A 185 15.38 -5.64 -19.12
N LEU A 186 16.67 -5.91 -19.40
CA LEU A 186 17.77 -5.54 -18.52
C LEU A 186 17.92 -4.02 -18.36
N LYS A 187 17.80 -3.25 -19.46
CA LYS A 187 17.86 -1.78 -19.41
C LYS A 187 16.71 -1.20 -18.57
N ILE A 188 15.49 -1.75 -18.72
CA ILE A 188 14.33 -1.40 -17.92
C ILE A 188 14.57 -1.74 -16.45
N GLY A 189 15.02 -2.98 -16.16
CA GLY A 189 15.31 -3.45 -14.80
C GLY A 189 16.33 -2.58 -14.06
N ASN A 190 17.33 -2.04 -14.75
CA ASN A 190 18.32 -1.13 -14.16
C ASN A 190 17.71 0.20 -13.66
N LYS A 191 16.54 0.59 -14.17
CA LYS A 191 15.82 1.80 -13.76
C LYS A 191 14.79 1.55 -12.64
N ILE A 192 14.64 0.32 -12.16
CA ILE A 192 13.66 -0.05 -11.14
C ILE A 192 14.29 -0.16 -9.77
N ALA A 193 13.60 0.38 -8.76
CA ALA A 193 13.99 0.30 -7.37
C ALA A 193 13.53 -1.04 -6.75
N PHE A 194 14.46 -1.93 -6.46
CA PHE A 194 14.18 -3.21 -5.80
C PHE A 194 14.46 -3.20 -4.30
N LYS A 195 15.38 -2.34 -3.84
CA LYS A 195 15.86 -2.30 -2.45
C LYS A 195 15.75 -0.90 -1.80
N GLY A 196 14.85 -0.04 -2.30
CA GLY A 196 14.64 1.29 -1.73
C GLY A 196 15.56 2.39 -2.29
N GLU A 197 16.13 2.16 -3.47
CA GLU A 197 16.87 3.19 -4.21
C GLU A 197 15.91 4.36 -4.52
N THR A 198 16.37 5.58 -4.32
CA THR A 198 15.56 6.81 -4.46
C THR A 198 15.67 7.45 -5.84
N ASP A 199 16.67 7.09 -6.59
CA ASP A 199 16.97 7.56 -7.96
C ASP A 199 16.36 6.68 -9.05
N LYS A 200 15.55 5.68 -8.67
CA LYS A 200 14.93 4.71 -9.55
C LYS A 200 13.42 4.67 -9.38
N TYR A 201 12.72 4.18 -10.39
CA TYR A 201 11.27 4.07 -10.40
C TYR A 201 10.75 2.97 -9.46
N ASP A 202 9.69 3.26 -8.72
CA ASP A 202 9.03 2.24 -7.87
C ASP A 202 8.34 1.18 -8.74
N LEU A 203 8.60 -0.10 -8.47
CA LEU A 203 8.07 -1.21 -9.25
C LEU A 203 6.54 -1.27 -9.25
N LYS A 204 5.89 -0.99 -8.10
CA LYS A 204 4.43 -1.02 -8.01
C LYS A 204 3.82 0.06 -8.91
N LEU A 205 4.37 1.27 -8.85
CA LEU A 205 3.90 2.39 -9.66
C LEU A 205 4.10 2.13 -11.15
N LEU A 206 5.25 1.54 -11.53
CA LEU A 206 5.49 1.11 -12.90
C LEU A 206 4.46 0.11 -13.40
N LEU A 207 4.18 -0.95 -12.63
CA LEU A 207 3.21 -1.96 -13.02
C LEU A 207 1.79 -1.40 -13.12
N GLN A 208 1.40 -0.48 -12.22
CA GLN A 208 0.12 0.23 -12.29
C GLN A 208 0.00 1.05 -13.58
N ALA A 209 1.01 1.86 -13.88
CA ALA A 209 1.03 2.69 -15.08
C ALA A 209 1.07 1.86 -16.37
N PHE A 210 1.89 0.80 -16.39
CA PHE A 210 1.93 -0.15 -17.52
C PHE A 210 0.55 -0.76 -17.81
N ARG A 211 -0.16 -1.20 -16.77
CA ARG A 211 -1.51 -1.73 -16.90
C ARG A 211 -2.47 -0.72 -17.53
N ILE A 212 -2.42 0.52 -17.08
CA ILE A 212 -3.25 1.61 -17.61
C ILE A 212 -2.90 1.90 -19.07
N GLU A 213 -1.62 1.94 -19.41
CA GLU A 213 -1.17 2.14 -20.79
C GLU A 213 -1.63 1.01 -21.71
N CYS A 214 -1.58 -0.24 -21.27
CA CYS A 214 -2.15 -1.38 -22.00
C CYS A 214 -3.67 -1.19 -22.28
N MET A 215 -4.42 -0.70 -21.29
CA MET A 215 -5.86 -0.42 -21.45
C MET A 215 -6.09 0.67 -22.51
N PHE A 216 -5.30 1.76 -22.50
CA PHE A 216 -5.41 2.80 -23.53
C PHE A 216 -5.05 2.30 -24.92
N LYS A 217 -3.97 1.53 -25.07
CA LYS A 217 -3.59 0.94 -26.35
C LYS A 217 -4.65 -0.07 -26.86
N MET A 218 -5.23 -0.89 -25.97
CA MET A 218 -6.33 -1.76 -26.30
C MET A 218 -7.56 -0.99 -26.83
N GLN A 219 -7.91 0.13 -26.21
CA GLN A 219 -9.07 0.95 -26.63
C GLN A 219 -8.83 1.65 -27.97
N SER A 220 -7.60 2.10 -28.22
CA SER A 220 -7.23 2.85 -29.43
C SER A 220 -6.92 1.96 -30.64
N SER A 221 -6.53 0.69 -30.45
CA SER A 221 -6.27 -0.24 -31.55
C SER A 221 -7.56 -0.66 -32.24
N THR A 222 -7.49 -0.86 -33.55
CA THR A 222 -8.56 -1.47 -34.38
C THR A 222 -8.28 -2.94 -34.68
N ASP A 223 -7.06 -3.41 -34.43
CA ASP A 223 -6.63 -4.77 -34.66
C ASP A 223 -7.04 -5.69 -33.51
N TYR A 224 -7.68 -6.82 -33.83
CA TYR A 224 -8.11 -7.80 -32.84
C TYR A 224 -6.93 -8.50 -32.15
N GLN A 225 -5.86 -8.80 -32.85
CA GLN A 225 -4.66 -9.44 -32.29
C GLN A 225 -3.95 -8.53 -31.31
N GLU A 226 -3.81 -7.25 -31.66
CA GLU A 226 -3.26 -6.25 -30.72
C GLU A 226 -4.13 -6.09 -29.48
N LYS A 227 -5.45 -6.03 -29.62
CA LYS A 227 -6.35 -5.98 -28.46
C LYS A 227 -6.19 -7.20 -27.56
N ALA A 228 -6.15 -8.40 -28.10
CA ALA A 228 -5.96 -9.63 -27.34
C ALA A 228 -4.64 -9.62 -26.58
N LYS A 229 -3.54 -9.16 -27.23
CA LYS A 229 -2.23 -8.98 -26.60
C LYS A 229 -2.29 -8.06 -25.39
N TYR A 230 -2.89 -6.86 -25.51
CA TYR A 230 -2.93 -5.91 -24.40
C TYR A 230 -3.86 -6.38 -23.26
N ILE A 231 -4.93 -7.12 -23.55
CA ILE A 231 -5.79 -7.78 -22.54
C ILE A 231 -4.97 -8.80 -21.73
N GLU A 232 -4.19 -9.63 -22.39
CA GLU A 232 -3.35 -10.62 -21.72
C GLU A 232 -2.25 -9.96 -20.87
N TRP A 233 -1.60 -8.93 -21.39
CA TRP A 233 -0.59 -8.17 -20.67
C TRP A 233 -1.17 -7.47 -19.43
N GLU A 234 -2.38 -6.92 -19.54
CA GLU A 234 -3.10 -6.33 -18.38
C GLU A 234 -3.37 -7.39 -17.32
N SER A 235 -3.86 -8.57 -17.71
CA SER A 235 -4.15 -9.68 -16.80
C SER A 235 -2.89 -10.17 -16.08
N ILE A 236 -1.78 -10.38 -16.81
CA ILE A 236 -0.48 -10.76 -16.25
C ILE A 236 -0.03 -9.69 -15.22
N THR A 237 -0.12 -8.41 -15.60
CA THR A 237 0.34 -7.32 -14.74
C THR A 237 -0.51 -7.20 -13.48
N THR A 238 -1.83 -7.38 -13.58
CA THR A 238 -2.75 -7.41 -12.44
C THR A 238 -2.39 -8.53 -11.45
N LYS A 239 -2.04 -9.71 -11.95
CA LYS A 239 -1.54 -10.81 -11.13
C LYS A 239 -0.26 -10.42 -10.39
N ARG A 240 0.71 -9.79 -11.06
CA ARG A 240 1.98 -9.38 -10.43
C ARG A 240 1.81 -8.24 -9.42
N LEU A 241 0.86 -7.35 -9.64
CA LEU A 241 0.47 -6.35 -8.63
C LEU A 241 -0.08 -7.01 -7.36
N SER A 242 -0.84 -8.11 -7.49
CA SER A 242 -1.29 -8.90 -6.35
C SER A 242 -0.13 -9.58 -5.61
N ASP A 243 0.85 -10.13 -6.34
CA ASP A 243 2.05 -10.74 -5.74
C ASP A 243 2.84 -9.74 -4.89
N LEU A 244 2.93 -8.48 -5.30
CA LEU A 244 3.62 -7.41 -4.54
C LEU A 244 2.96 -7.09 -3.18
N ARG A 245 1.70 -7.48 -2.95
CA ARG A 245 1.03 -7.33 -1.66
C ARG A 245 1.49 -8.37 -0.63
N THR A 246 2.10 -9.46 -1.09
CA THR A 246 2.58 -10.54 -0.24
C THR A 246 3.97 -10.20 0.29
N ALA A 247 4.10 -9.95 1.59
CA ALA A 247 5.34 -9.46 2.23
C ALA A 247 6.57 -10.37 2.07
N THR A 248 6.38 -11.63 1.66
CA THR A 248 7.45 -12.63 1.53
C THR A 248 8.10 -12.66 0.14
N ILE A 249 7.52 -12.01 -0.86
CA ILE A 249 8.02 -12.08 -2.24
C ILE A 249 9.01 -10.95 -2.51
N ASN A 250 10.18 -11.31 -3.04
CA ASN A 250 11.19 -10.34 -3.44
C ASN A 250 10.72 -9.57 -4.69
N LYS A 251 10.80 -8.24 -4.64
CA LYS A 251 10.44 -7.36 -5.76
C LYS A 251 11.17 -7.71 -7.07
N GLN A 252 12.47 -8.06 -7.00
CA GLN A 252 13.22 -8.50 -8.17
C GLN A 252 12.60 -9.74 -8.81
N SER A 253 12.22 -10.74 -8.01
CA SER A 253 11.58 -11.95 -8.52
C SER A 253 10.22 -11.66 -9.17
N VAL A 254 9.46 -10.69 -8.62
CA VAL A 254 8.18 -10.28 -9.24
C VAL A 254 8.42 -9.63 -10.60
N PHE A 255 9.43 -8.76 -10.70
CA PHE A 255 9.80 -8.14 -11.97
C PHE A 255 10.25 -9.18 -13.01
N ASP A 256 11.13 -10.10 -12.62
CA ASP A 256 11.67 -11.15 -13.52
C ASP A 256 10.54 -12.06 -14.03
N MET A 257 9.62 -12.47 -13.15
CA MET A 257 8.44 -13.26 -13.52
C MET A 257 7.48 -12.47 -14.43
N TRP A 258 7.29 -11.16 -14.16
CA TRP A 258 6.46 -10.30 -14.99
C TRP A 258 7.01 -10.21 -16.41
N VAL A 259 8.30 -9.91 -16.56
CA VAL A 259 8.98 -9.85 -17.88
C VAL A 259 8.88 -11.18 -18.61
N PHE A 260 9.11 -12.30 -17.90
CA PHE A 260 9.02 -13.64 -18.49
C PHE A 260 7.61 -13.94 -19.02
N ASP A 261 6.56 -13.67 -18.24
CA ASP A 261 5.19 -13.95 -18.62
C ASP A 261 4.74 -13.05 -19.79
N ILE A 262 5.08 -11.77 -19.80
CA ILE A 262 4.79 -10.84 -20.91
C ILE A 262 5.44 -11.34 -22.21
N ARG A 263 6.70 -11.73 -22.16
CA ARG A 263 7.43 -12.24 -23.35
C ARG A 263 6.85 -13.55 -23.86
N LYS A 264 6.49 -14.45 -22.94
CA LYS A 264 5.85 -15.71 -23.29
C LYS A 264 4.50 -15.48 -23.99
N ALA A 265 3.66 -14.59 -23.45
CA ALA A 265 2.38 -14.21 -24.04
C ALA A 265 2.54 -13.64 -25.45
N SER A 266 3.57 -12.79 -25.68
CA SER A 266 3.84 -12.20 -26.98
C SER A 266 4.25 -13.21 -28.05
N GLN A 267 4.98 -14.26 -27.68
CA GLN A 267 5.38 -15.32 -28.64
C GLN A 267 4.21 -16.19 -29.12
N TYR A 268 3.17 -16.33 -28.29
CA TYR A 268 1.96 -17.08 -28.70
C TYR A 268 0.98 -16.25 -29.53
N ALA A 269 1.07 -14.91 -29.47
CA ALA A 269 0.24 -14.04 -30.28
C ALA A 269 0.73 -13.94 -31.74
N ASP A 270 2.02 -14.22 -31.99
CA ASP A 270 2.65 -14.20 -33.33
C ASP A 270 2.63 -15.58 -34.02
N SER A 271 2.08 -16.63 -33.41
CA SER A 271 1.95 -17.98 -33.91
C SER A 271 0.48 -18.32 -34.26
#